data_cd1fd58049453f395ac3c0d307ce05c0
#
_entry.id   cd1fd58049453f395ac3c0d307ce05c0
#
_cell.length_a   1.000
_cell.length_b   1.000
_cell.length_c   1.000
_cell.angle_alpha   90.00
_cell.angle_beta   90.00
_cell.angle_gamma   90.00
#
_symmetry.space_group_name_H-M   'P 1'
#
loop_
_entity.id
_entity.type
_entity.pdbx_description
1 polymer ?
#
loop_
_entity_poly.entity_id
_entity_poly.type
_entity_poly.pdbx_seq_one_letter_code
_entity_poly.pdbx_strand_id
1 'polypeptide(L)'
;MVYNFNLGIGWASSGVEYAQSYRANLLRRAHIPARFVFTDMFQNENIEHMTKNIGFLDEEVIWLYTFFTDVGTSPVTFTLKELEAAMAEEDYTFSREGKTCRYQFKESGRFYTCYMVDDTSDLVHRVEIVSNGCLIRKDFYTYCRTFSEYYAPLDGKAHLYGRTFFNEDGSVCYEEVIEDDSTFYRIESQVLYNKADLVGYMVRRLNLTADDVVIIDRTTGIGQAILENCGPARVGIVVHADHFSEGGTDDDYILWNNFYEYSFSQTEHIDFYITATDAQNELMRQQFKKYCGKEPHVVTIPVGSLDELKYADEPRKRHSLITASRLAAEKHCDWLVEAVVKAKESVPDISLDIYGKGSDEANSSAGLAVMIMCI
;
A
#
# COMPACT_ATOMS: atom_id res chain seq x y z
N MET A 1 -4.56 -7.60 -21.32
CA MET A 1 -4.06 -7.74 -19.93
C MET A 1 -4.94 -6.96 -18.98
N VAL A 2 -4.94 -7.27 -17.66
CA VAL A 2 -5.67 -6.48 -16.65
C VAL A 2 -4.66 -5.78 -15.76
N TYR A 3 -4.71 -4.44 -15.72
CA TYR A 3 -3.87 -3.62 -14.84
C TYR A 3 -4.72 -3.09 -13.67
N ASN A 4 -4.30 -3.38 -12.44
CA ASN A 4 -5.00 -3.00 -11.23
C ASN A 4 -4.20 -1.94 -10.48
N PHE A 5 -4.74 -0.73 -10.34
CA PHE A 5 -4.05 0.39 -9.71
C PHE A 5 -4.51 0.59 -8.27
N ASN A 6 -3.54 0.74 -7.37
CA ASN A 6 -3.74 1.10 -5.97
C ASN A 6 -2.70 2.15 -5.55
N LEU A 7 -2.91 2.79 -4.41
CA LEU A 7 -1.95 3.71 -3.82
C LEU A 7 -0.80 2.92 -3.19
N GLY A 8 -1.08 2.19 -2.12
CA GLY A 8 -0.06 1.52 -1.36
C GLY A 8 -0.49 0.18 -0.78
N ILE A 9 0.43 -0.44 -0.10
CA ILE A 9 0.26 -1.66 0.69
C ILE A 9 1.07 -1.47 1.98
N GLY A 10 0.60 -2.00 3.08
CA GLY A 10 1.28 -1.89 4.37
C GLY A 10 1.25 -3.19 5.16
N TRP A 11 1.93 -3.20 6.29
CA TRP A 11 1.96 -4.34 7.22
C TRP A 11 0.57 -4.80 7.65
N ALA A 12 -0.33 -3.85 7.91
CA ALA A 12 -1.73 -4.11 8.18
C ALA A 12 -2.51 -3.78 6.90
N SER A 13 -2.48 -4.68 5.94
CA SER A 13 -3.22 -4.55 4.69
C SER A 13 -4.71 -4.34 4.95
N SER A 14 -5.32 -3.41 4.24
CA SER A 14 -6.75 -3.12 4.34
C SER A 14 -7.58 -4.08 3.48
N GLY A 15 -8.89 -4.00 3.60
CA GLY A 15 -9.80 -4.77 2.76
C GLY A 15 -9.60 -4.54 1.25
N VAL A 16 -9.04 -3.39 0.86
CA VAL A 16 -8.75 -3.07 -0.55
C VAL A 16 -7.61 -3.94 -1.10
N GLU A 17 -6.50 -4.04 -0.38
CA GLU A 17 -5.35 -4.85 -0.79
C GLU A 17 -5.73 -6.35 -0.79
N TYR A 18 -6.53 -6.81 0.18
CA TYR A 18 -7.08 -8.17 0.18
C TYR A 18 -8.03 -8.41 -0.99
N ALA A 19 -8.88 -7.44 -1.34
CA ALA A 19 -9.75 -7.54 -2.54
C ALA A 19 -8.94 -7.70 -3.82
N GLN A 20 -7.83 -6.97 -3.94
CA GLN A 20 -6.89 -7.12 -5.06
C GLN A 20 -6.21 -8.49 -5.06
N SER A 21 -5.77 -8.99 -3.91
CA SER A 21 -5.17 -10.33 -3.77
C SER A 21 -6.16 -11.43 -4.18
N TYR A 22 -7.42 -11.35 -3.75
CA TYR A 22 -8.46 -12.28 -4.19
C TYR A 22 -8.67 -12.20 -5.71
N ARG A 23 -8.68 -11.00 -6.28
CA ARG A 23 -8.76 -10.79 -7.73
C ARG A 23 -7.56 -11.39 -8.45
N ALA A 24 -6.34 -11.24 -7.92
CA ALA A 24 -5.13 -11.85 -8.45
C ALA A 24 -5.28 -13.38 -8.54
N ASN A 25 -5.73 -14.01 -7.45
CA ASN A 25 -5.97 -15.44 -7.41
C ASN A 25 -7.01 -15.90 -8.46
N LEU A 26 -8.12 -15.16 -8.59
CA LEU A 26 -9.17 -15.49 -9.56
C LEU A 26 -8.69 -15.33 -11.01
N LEU A 27 -8.00 -14.22 -11.33
CA LEU A 27 -7.46 -13.99 -12.68
C LEU A 27 -6.40 -15.03 -13.05
N ARG A 28 -5.56 -15.42 -12.11
CA ARG A 28 -4.56 -16.48 -12.29
C ARG A 28 -5.21 -17.83 -12.58
N ARG A 29 -6.26 -18.21 -11.85
CA ARG A 29 -7.05 -19.43 -12.10
C ARG A 29 -7.77 -19.40 -13.45
N ALA A 30 -8.21 -18.23 -13.88
CA ALA A 30 -8.85 -18.02 -15.18
C ALA A 30 -7.84 -17.90 -16.32
N HIS A 31 -6.53 -17.99 -16.06
CA HIS A 31 -5.45 -17.76 -17.03
C HIS A 31 -5.52 -16.40 -17.73
N ILE A 32 -6.00 -15.39 -17.00
CA ILE A 32 -6.06 -14.01 -17.47
C ILE A 32 -4.83 -13.28 -16.93
N PRO A 33 -3.93 -12.80 -17.79
CA PRO A 33 -2.73 -12.10 -17.35
C PRO A 33 -3.11 -10.76 -16.68
N ALA A 34 -2.54 -10.52 -15.49
CA ALA A 34 -2.80 -9.33 -14.70
C ALA A 34 -1.51 -8.73 -14.12
N ARG A 35 -1.55 -7.42 -13.84
CA ARG A 35 -0.54 -6.68 -13.09
C ARG A 35 -1.21 -5.85 -12.00
N PHE A 36 -0.52 -5.71 -10.88
CA PHE A 36 -0.96 -4.94 -9.72
C PHE A 36 0.04 -3.82 -9.47
N VAL A 37 -0.43 -2.60 -9.70
CA VAL A 37 0.40 -1.39 -9.69
C VAL A 37 0.21 -0.67 -8.37
N PHE A 38 1.31 -0.47 -7.64
CA PHE A 38 1.36 0.29 -6.40
C PHE A 38 2.13 1.59 -6.62
N THR A 39 1.52 2.70 -6.23
CA THR A 39 2.04 4.05 -6.58
C THR A 39 2.62 4.82 -5.40
N ASP A 40 2.46 4.34 -4.15
CA ASP A 40 3.07 4.99 -2.99
C ASP A 40 4.53 4.58 -2.79
N MET A 41 5.29 5.45 -2.12
CA MET A 41 6.68 5.22 -1.78
C MET A 41 6.79 4.36 -0.51
N PHE A 42 7.58 3.29 -0.56
CA PHE A 42 7.88 2.42 0.57
C PHE A 42 9.34 2.63 1.00
N GLN A 43 9.53 3.08 2.23
CA GLN A 43 10.87 3.40 2.79
C GLN A 43 11.30 2.41 3.88
N ASN A 44 10.36 1.77 4.55
CA ASN A 44 10.65 0.97 5.72
C ASN A 44 10.62 -0.53 5.46
N GLU A 45 10.16 -0.94 4.29
CA GLU A 45 9.98 -2.34 3.94
C GLU A 45 10.12 -2.55 2.43
N ASN A 46 10.53 -3.77 2.03
CA ASN A 46 10.51 -4.17 0.63
C ASN A 46 9.07 -4.45 0.18
N ILE A 47 8.68 -3.91 -0.96
CA ILE A 47 7.34 -4.14 -1.54
C ILE A 47 7.08 -5.63 -1.78
N GLU A 48 8.08 -6.40 -2.22
CA GLU A 48 7.97 -7.85 -2.42
C GLU A 48 7.49 -8.55 -1.15
N HIS A 49 8.10 -8.24 -0.02
CA HIS A 49 7.74 -8.84 1.26
C HIS A 49 6.28 -8.53 1.63
N MET A 50 5.83 -7.30 1.44
CA MET A 50 4.45 -6.91 1.76
C MET A 50 3.42 -7.56 0.82
N THR A 51 3.70 -7.59 -0.49
CA THR A 51 2.78 -8.16 -1.50
C THR A 51 2.69 -9.67 -1.41
N LYS A 52 3.83 -10.35 -1.21
CA LYS A 52 3.90 -11.79 -1.04
C LYS A 52 3.13 -12.30 0.19
N ASN A 53 3.17 -11.55 1.30
CA ASN A 53 2.46 -11.89 2.53
C ASN A 53 0.95 -11.98 2.36
N ILE A 54 0.37 -11.32 1.37
CA ILE A 54 -1.06 -11.39 1.06
C ILE A 54 -1.35 -12.14 -0.25
N GLY A 55 -0.34 -12.77 -0.88
CA GLY A 55 -0.52 -13.76 -1.94
C GLY A 55 -0.35 -13.26 -3.38
N PHE A 56 0.30 -12.13 -3.61
CA PHE A 56 0.77 -11.75 -4.95
C PHE A 56 2.03 -12.51 -5.33
N LEU A 57 2.24 -12.70 -6.62
CA LEU A 57 3.51 -13.18 -7.18
C LEU A 57 4.36 -11.97 -7.61
N ASP A 58 5.68 -12.09 -7.50
CA ASP A 58 6.61 -11.00 -7.78
C ASP A 58 6.44 -10.45 -9.21
N GLU A 59 6.23 -11.36 -10.18
CA GLU A 59 5.98 -11.00 -11.59
C GLU A 59 4.64 -10.30 -11.84
N GLU A 60 3.70 -10.35 -10.90
CA GLU A 60 2.41 -9.64 -11.00
C GLU A 60 2.49 -8.21 -10.49
N VAL A 61 3.52 -7.87 -9.72
CA VAL A 61 3.65 -6.58 -9.03
C VAL A 61 4.43 -5.58 -9.88
N ILE A 62 3.89 -4.37 -9.98
CA ILE A 62 4.58 -3.21 -10.53
C ILE A 62 4.62 -2.14 -9.44
N TRP A 63 5.81 -1.70 -9.08
CA TRP A 63 5.97 -0.55 -8.22
C TRP A 63 6.36 0.68 -9.06
N LEU A 64 5.62 1.78 -8.90
CA LEU A 64 5.81 3.02 -9.67
C LEU A 64 7.28 3.44 -9.74
N TYR A 65 7.99 3.35 -8.62
CA TYR A 65 9.34 3.90 -8.49
C TYR A 65 10.45 3.02 -9.11
N THR A 66 10.20 1.72 -9.28
CA THR A 66 11.12 0.83 -10.03
C THR A 66 10.66 0.58 -11.47
N PHE A 67 9.47 1.03 -11.85
CA PHE A 67 8.92 0.79 -13.20
C PHE A 67 9.81 1.33 -14.33
N PHE A 68 10.55 2.41 -14.09
CA PHE A 68 11.39 3.04 -15.10
C PHE A 68 12.82 2.49 -15.13
N THR A 69 13.21 1.74 -14.11
CA THR A 69 14.50 1.05 -14.02
C THR A 69 14.39 -0.35 -14.62
N ASP A 70 15.50 -1.05 -14.76
CA ASP A 70 15.53 -2.47 -15.11
C ASP A 70 15.44 -3.40 -13.88
N VAL A 71 15.29 -2.84 -12.66
CA VAL A 71 15.19 -3.58 -11.41
C VAL A 71 13.78 -4.14 -11.21
N GLY A 72 13.66 -5.46 -11.16
CA GLY A 72 12.39 -6.15 -10.89
C GLY A 72 12.00 -6.20 -9.41
N THR A 73 10.69 -6.42 -9.15
CA THR A 73 10.22 -6.77 -7.81
C THR A 73 10.83 -8.10 -7.39
N SER A 74 11.55 -8.10 -6.25
CA SER A 74 12.30 -9.28 -5.80
C SER A 74 12.58 -9.22 -4.30
N PRO A 75 12.84 -10.37 -3.65
CA PRO A 75 13.31 -10.40 -2.27
C PRO A 75 14.67 -9.73 -2.13
N VAL A 76 15.02 -9.38 -0.90
CA VAL A 76 16.35 -8.90 -0.56
C VAL A 76 17.33 -10.08 -0.58
N THR A 77 18.36 -9.98 -1.41
CA THR A 77 19.47 -10.94 -1.48
C THR A 77 20.85 -10.29 -1.39
N PHE A 78 20.92 -8.96 -1.38
CA PHE A 78 22.17 -8.21 -1.22
C PHE A 78 22.77 -8.44 0.19
N THR A 79 24.06 -8.76 0.25
CA THR A 79 24.73 -9.25 1.46
C THR A 79 25.66 -8.20 2.08
N LEU A 80 25.99 -8.37 3.37
CA LEU A 80 27.06 -7.58 4.04
C LEU A 80 28.38 -7.69 3.29
N LYS A 81 28.71 -8.85 2.75
CA LYS A 81 29.96 -9.07 2.00
C LYS A 81 30.01 -8.23 0.72
N GLU A 82 28.89 -8.10 0.02
CA GLU A 82 28.79 -7.22 -1.16
C GLU A 82 28.87 -5.75 -0.77
N LEU A 83 28.27 -5.38 0.36
CA LEU A 83 28.39 -4.03 0.91
C LEU A 83 29.84 -3.72 1.27
N GLU A 84 30.55 -4.62 1.96
CA GLU A 84 31.96 -4.46 2.33
C GLU A 84 32.87 -4.33 1.10
N ALA A 85 32.59 -5.09 0.05
CA ALA A 85 33.32 -4.99 -1.22
C ALA A 85 33.13 -3.64 -1.92
N ALA A 86 32.01 -2.96 -1.67
CA ALA A 86 31.72 -1.61 -2.21
C ALA A 86 32.22 -0.48 -1.29
N MET A 87 32.71 -0.78 -0.08
CA MET A 87 33.30 0.20 0.83
C MET A 87 34.74 0.54 0.35
N ALA A 88 35.12 1.81 0.53
CA ALA A 88 36.51 2.19 0.34
C ALA A 88 37.42 1.44 1.34
N GLU A 89 38.69 1.22 0.98
CA GLU A 89 39.71 0.65 1.86
C GLU A 89 40.04 1.61 3.02
N GLU A 90 39.14 1.73 3.98
CA GLU A 90 39.32 2.52 5.19
C GLU A 90 39.11 1.61 6.41
N ASP A 91 39.97 1.74 7.39
CA ASP A 91 39.89 1.01 8.65
C ASP A 91 38.58 1.29 9.40
N TYR A 92 37.85 0.26 9.75
CA TYR A 92 36.61 0.37 10.52
C TYR A 92 36.56 -0.58 11.72
N THR A 93 35.69 -0.29 12.66
CA THR A 93 35.22 -1.27 13.67
C THR A 93 33.84 -1.72 13.29
N PHE A 94 33.55 -3.00 13.49
CA PHE A 94 32.26 -3.63 13.20
C PHE A 94 31.59 -4.11 14.49
N SER A 95 30.27 -3.92 14.61
CA SER A 95 29.44 -4.49 15.65
C SER A 95 28.09 -4.89 15.11
N ARG A 96 27.47 -5.92 15.70
CA ARG A 96 26.11 -6.37 15.37
C ARG A 96 25.27 -6.50 16.62
N GLU A 97 24.05 -6.00 16.58
CA GLU A 97 23.04 -6.14 17.62
C GLU A 97 21.68 -6.43 16.95
N GLY A 98 21.21 -7.69 17.04
CA GLY A 98 20.01 -8.16 16.38
C GLY A 98 20.03 -7.88 14.86
N LYS A 99 19.01 -7.20 14.37
CA LYS A 99 18.88 -6.79 12.96
C LYS A 99 19.76 -5.60 12.56
N THR A 100 20.58 -5.08 13.43
CA THR A 100 21.38 -3.88 13.16
C THR A 100 22.86 -4.20 13.18
N CYS A 101 23.57 -3.85 12.09
CA CYS A 101 25.02 -3.89 12.02
C CYS A 101 25.55 -2.46 11.90
N ARG A 102 26.70 -2.20 12.55
CA ARG A 102 27.31 -0.87 12.50
C ARG A 102 28.78 -0.96 12.12
N TYR A 103 29.18 -0.14 11.15
CA TYR A 103 30.56 0.10 10.73
C TYR A 103 30.95 1.51 11.16
N GLN A 104 31.97 1.64 11.97
CA GLN A 104 32.53 2.93 12.41
C GLN A 104 33.89 3.13 11.76
N PHE A 105 33.99 4.08 10.85
CA PHE A 105 35.22 4.42 10.14
C PHE A 105 36.11 5.33 11.00
N LYS A 106 37.40 4.98 11.10
CA LYS A 106 38.31 5.61 12.06
C LYS A 106 38.80 6.99 11.60
N GLU A 107 39.07 7.13 10.31
CA GLU A 107 39.69 8.37 9.76
C GLU A 107 38.64 9.42 9.41
N SER A 108 37.55 9.03 8.74
CA SER A 108 36.53 9.97 8.24
C SER A 108 35.47 10.36 9.27
N GLY A 109 35.43 9.69 10.42
CA GLY A 109 34.36 9.90 11.42
C GLY A 109 32.97 9.52 10.95
N ARG A 110 32.90 8.84 9.78
CA ARG A 110 31.62 8.31 9.24
C ARG A 110 31.23 7.04 9.98
N PHE A 111 29.94 6.76 9.97
CA PHE A 111 29.47 5.42 10.32
C PHE A 111 28.31 5.02 9.43
N TYR A 112 28.22 3.71 9.16
CA TYR A 112 27.13 3.09 8.47
C TYR A 112 26.32 2.26 9.46
N THR A 113 25.00 2.44 9.44
CA THR A 113 24.07 1.57 10.17
C THR A 113 23.31 0.76 9.14
N CYS A 114 23.55 -0.55 9.14
CA CYS A 114 22.92 -1.49 8.22
C CYS A 114 21.74 -2.16 8.92
N TYR A 115 20.59 -2.14 8.28
CA TYR A 115 19.38 -2.82 8.75
C TYR A 115 19.22 -4.12 7.96
N MET A 116 19.24 -5.22 8.70
CA MET A 116 19.16 -6.56 8.16
C MET A 116 17.71 -7.00 8.01
N VAL A 117 17.46 -7.92 7.09
CA VAL A 117 16.11 -8.52 6.90
C VAL A 117 15.63 -9.20 8.19
N ASP A 118 16.53 -9.95 8.85
CA ASP A 118 16.26 -10.62 10.12
C ASP A 118 17.51 -10.66 11.03
N ASP A 119 17.36 -11.21 12.24
CA ASP A 119 18.43 -11.24 13.25
C ASP A 119 19.60 -12.18 12.89
N THR A 120 19.39 -13.10 11.98
CA THR A 120 20.31 -14.22 11.68
C THR A 120 20.95 -14.15 10.31
N SER A 121 20.29 -13.49 9.33
CA SER A 121 20.79 -13.36 7.96
C SER A 121 21.83 -12.25 7.82
N ASP A 122 22.64 -12.35 6.78
CA ASP A 122 23.57 -11.30 6.35
C ASP A 122 22.98 -10.47 5.19
N LEU A 123 21.66 -10.50 5.02
CA LEU A 123 20.95 -9.78 3.96
C LEU A 123 20.64 -8.36 4.40
N VAL A 124 21.13 -7.39 3.63
CA VAL A 124 21.03 -5.96 3.91
C VAL A 124 19.86 -5.37 3.16
N HIS A 125 18.88 -4.89 3.91
CA HIS A 125 17.74 -4.17 3.33
C HIS A 125 18.03 -2.68 3.13
N ARG A 126 18.66 -2.03 4.11
CA ARG A 126 18.92 -0.60 4.12
C ARG A 126 20.22 -0.27 4.84
N VAL A 127 20.92 0.75 4.33
CA VAL A 127 22.11 1.32 4.98
C VAL A 127 21.90 2.81 5.20
N GLU A 128 22.03 3.26 6.45
CA GLU A 128 22.06 4.68 6.81
C GLU A 128 23.50 5.15 6.97
N ILE A 129 23.84 6.22 6.27
CA ILE A 129 25.21 6.78 6.23
C ILE A 129 25.19 8.12 6.96
N VAL A 130 25.95 8.18 8.04
CA VAL A 130 26.11 9.38 8.87
C VAL A 130 27.54 9.90 8.73
N SER A 131 27.69 11.20 8.54
CA SER A 131 28.95 11.90 8.51
C SER A 131 28.91 13.12 9.43
N ASN A 132 29.93 13.28 10.28
CA ASN A 132 29.99 14.37 11.26
C ASN A 132 28.72 14.51 12.13
N GLY A 133 28.14 13.38 12.52
CA GLY A 133 26.93 13.35 13.33
C GLY A 133 25.61 13.63 12.58
N CYS A 134 25.66 13.88 11.27
CA CYS A 134 24.49 14.16 10.44
C CYS A 134 24.22 12.99 9.49
N LEU A 135 22.95 12.53 9.44
CA LEU A 135 22.50 11.61 8.39
C LEU A 135 22.59 12.33 7.04
N ILE A 136 23.31 11.74 6.10
CA ILE A 136 23.50 12.32 4.77
C ILE A 136 22.89 11.48 3.66
N ARG A 137 22.76 10.16 3.85
CA ARG A 137 22.24 9.26 2.82
C ARG A 137 21.64 8.01 3.46
N LYS A 138 20.61 7.46 2.81
CA LYS A 138 20.13 6.09 3.01
C LYS A 138 20.16 5.37 1.67
N ASP A 139 20.72 4.18 1.64
CA ASP A 139 20.72 3.31 0.47
C ASP A 139 19.79 2.13 0.72
N PHE A 140 18.98 1.78 -0.27
CA PHE A 140 18.00 0.70 -0.20
C PHE A 140 18.35 -0.39 -1.20
N TYR A 141 18.23 -1.64 -0.76
CA TYR A 141 18.69 -2.80 -1.51
C TYR A 141 17.60 -3.88 -1.63
N THR A 142 17.57 -4.52 -2.80
CA THR A 142 16.98 -5.84 -3.02
C THR A 142 18.11 -6.82 -3.35
N TYR A 143 18.35 -7.18 -4.61
CA TYR A 143 19.55 -7.88 -5.06
C TYR A 143 20.67 -6.91 -5.52
N CYS A 144 20.30 -5.67 -5.74
CA CYS A 144 21.18 -4.54 -6.01
C CYS A 144 20.69 -3.30 -5.27
N ARG A 145 21.41 -2.18 -5.35
CA ARG A 145 20.93 -0.91 -4.84
C ARG A 145 19.82 -0.37 -5.74
N THR A 146 18.60 -0.28 -5.22
CA THR A 146 17.42 0.18 -5.96
C THR A 146 17.30 1.68 -6.02
N PHE A 147 17.44 2.34 -4.86
CA PHE A 147 17.43 3.80 -4.76
C PHE A 147 18.21 4.29 -3.54
N SER A 148 18.54 5.57 -3.55
CA SER A 148 19.13 6.27 -2.41
C SER A 148 18.33 7.52 -2.07
N GLU A 149 18.23 7.82 -0.78
CA GLU A 149 17.70 9.06 -0.23
C GLU A 149 18.84 9.96 0.23
N TYR A 150 18.78 11.25 -0.07
CA TYR A 150 19.80 12.22 0.30
C TYR A 150 19.23 13.24 1.28
N TYR A 151 20.00 13.50 2.33
CA TYR A 151 19.61 14.35 3.45
C TYR A 151 20.60 15.50 3.66
N ALA A 152 20.06 16.67 3.98
CA ALA A 152 20.81 17.82 4.45
C ALA A 152 20.37 18.18 5.88
N PRO A 153 21.27 18.69 6.74
CA PRO A 153 20.90 19.18 8.05
C PRO A 153 20.14 20.52 7.90
N LEU A 154 18.93 20.58 8.44
CA LEU A 154 18.12 21.78 8.53
C LEU A 154 17.51 21.83 9.94
N ASP A 155 17.73 22.92 10.68
CA ASP A 155 17.24 23.13 12.05
C ASP A 155 17.55 21.96 13.01
N GLY A 156 18.74 21.35 12.88
CA GLY A 156 19.18 20.23 13.69
C GLY A 156 18.52 18.88 13.39
N LYS A 157 17.76 18.79 12.27
CA LYS A 157 17.12 17.56 11.79
C LYS A 157 17.65 17.21 10.40
N ALA A 158 17.60 15.91 10.08
CA ALA A 158 17.88 15.44 8.72
C ALA A 158 16.66 15.73 7.83
N HIS A 159 16.84 16.59 6.83
CA HIS A 159 15.83 16.98 5.85
C HIS A 159 16.09 16.24 4.54
N LEU A 160 15.11 15.46 4.06
CA LEU A 160 15.18 14.77 2.78
C LEU A 160 15.01 15.78 1.64
N TYR A 161 15.99 15.88 0.73
CA TYR A 161 15.93 16.81 -0.39
C TYR A 161 15.91 16.13 -1.76
N GLY A 162 16.07 14.79 -1.81
CA GLY A 162 15.97 14.09 -3.08
C GLY A 162 16.21 12.60 -2.99
N ARG A 163 15.84 11.90 -4.04
CA ARG A 163 16.10 10.47 -4.26
C ARG A 163 16.70 10.25 -5.63
N THR A 164 17.57 9.26 -5.72
CA THR A 164 18.09 8.76 -7.01
C THR A 164 17.73 7.30 -7.14
N PHE A 165 17.17 6.93 -8.27
CA PHE A 165 16.78 5.56 -8.62
C PHE A 165 17.78 4.98 -9.62
N PHE A 166 18.18 3.73 -9.40
CA PHE A 166 19.28 3.10 -10.13
C PHE A 166 18.80 1.95 -10.98
N ASN A 167 19.56 1.68 -12.04
CA ASN A 167 19.53 0.43 -12.78
C ASN A 167 20.37 -0.63 -12.06
N GLU A 168 20.25 -1.90 -12.47
CA GLU A 168 21.00 -3.03 -11.90
C GLU A 168 22.52 -2.82 -11.92
N ASP A 169 23.03 -2.18 -12.97
CA ASP A 169 24.45 -1.87 -13.13
C ASP A 169 24.93 -0.69 -12.24
N GLY A 170 24.01 -0.09 -11.47
CA GLY A 170 24.28 1.06 -10.62
C GLY A 170 24.27 2.40 -11.33
N SER A 171 23.98 2.45 -12.62
CA SER A 171 23.77 3.71 -13.35
C SER A 171 22.50 4.41 -12.87
N VAL A 172 22.51 5.75 -12.89
CA VAL A 172 21.35 6.55 -12.53
C VAL A 172 20.29 6.46 -13.63
N CYS A 173 19.09 6.00 -13.27
CA CYS A 173 17.95 5.96 -14.17
C CYS A 173 17.20 7.29 -14.15
N TYR A 174 16.81 7.76 -12.97
CA TYR A 174 16.13 9.04 -12.79
C TYR A 174 16.28 9.57 -11.36
N GLU A 175 15.89 10.82 -11.15
CA GLU A 175 15.97 11.52 -9.87
C GLU A 175 14.62 12.10 -9.47
N GLU A 176 14.34 12.05 -8.18
CA GLU A 176 13.28 12.80 -7.50
C GLU A 176 13.92 13.93 -6.71
N VAL A 177 13.48 15.16 -6.93
CA VAL A 177 13.93 16.35 -6.21
C VAL A 177 12.79 16.85 -5.34
N ILE A 178 13.10 17.12 -4.09
CA ILE A 178 12.12 17.53 -3.06
C ILE A 178 12.55 18.91 -2.57
N GLU A 179 11.74 19.91 -2.87
CA GLU A 179 11.94 21.30 -2.46
C GLU A 179 10.70 21.78 -1.69
N ASP A 180 10.85 22.00 -0.38
CA ASP A 180 9.77 22.37 0.53
C ASP A 180 8.54 21.46 0.38
N ASP A 181 7.42 21.98 -0.10
CA ASP A 181 6.17 21.25 -0.33
C ASP A 181 6.04 20.71 -1.78
N SER A 182 7.08 20.84 -2.59
CA SER A 182 7.08 20.47 -4.01
C SER A 182 7.97 19.27 -4.27
N THR A 183 7.51 18.39 -5.13
CA THR A 183 8.30 17.24 -5.60
C THR A 183 8.23 17.18 -7.11
N PHE A 184 9.39 17.05 -7.76
CA PHE A 184 9.45 16.84 -9.20
C PHE A 184 10.47 15.76 -9.57
N TYR A 185 10.31 15.19 -10.76
CA TYR A 185 11.13 14.08 -11.24
C TYR A 185 11.86 14.47 -12.50
N ARG A 186 13.15 14.15 -12.57
CA ARG A 186 13.98 14.29 -13.77
C ARG A 186 14.20 12.89 -14.35
N ILE A 187 13.52 12.60 -15.45
CA ILE A 187 13.58 11.29 -16.10
C ILE A 187 13.85 11.48 -17.60
N GLU A 188 14.85 10.79 -18.13
CA GLU A 188 15.30 10.98 -19.53
C GLU A 188 15.55 12.47 -19.82
N SER A 189 14.86 13.06 -20.80
CA SER A 189 14.92 14.48 -21.13
C SER A 189 13.74 15.31 -20.62
N GLN A 190 12.95 14.77 -19.68
CA GLN A 190 11.71 15.38 -19.19
C GLN A 190 11.79 15.74 -17.70
N VAL A 191 11.02 16.75 -17.34
CA VAL A 191 10.71 17.08 -15.94
C VAL A 191 9.23 16.88 -15.73
N LEU A 192 8.88 16.07 -14.72
CA LEU A 192 7.52 15.80 -14.27
C LEU A 192 7.33 16.49 -12.92
N TYR A 193 6.30 17.31 -12.77
CA TYR A 193 6.20 18.30 -11.70
C TYR A 193 5.51 17.79 -10.43
N ASN A 194 5.01 16.55 -10.44
CA ASN A 194 4.39 15.92 -9.28
C ASN A 194 4.23 14.41 -9.51
N LYS A 195 3.75 13.71 -8.48
CA LYS A 195 3.47 12.26 -8.54
C LYS A 195 2.42 11.90 -9.59
N ALA A 196 1.41 12.74 -9.81
CA ALA A 196 0.38 12.47 -10.82
C ALA A 196 0.96 12.47 -12.23
N ASP A 197 1.88 13.42 -12.52
CA ASP A 197 2.60 13.44 -13.80
C ASP A 197 3.45 12.17 -14.00
N LEU A 198 4.11 11.69 -12.92
CA LEU A 198 4.89 10.44 -12.96
C LEU A 198 4.00 9.23 -13.23
N VAL A 199 2.82 9.16 -12.59
CA VAL A 199 1.82 8.11 -12.85
C VAL A 199 1.32 8.20 -14.30
N GLY A 200 0.96 9.38 -14.78
CA GLY A 200 0.54 9.58 -16.17
C GLY A 200 1.63 9.17 -17.17
N TYR A 201 2.89 9.49 -16.87
CA TYR A 201 4.02 9.06 -17.69
C TYR A 201 4.18 7.53 -17.69
N MET A 202 4.05 6.88 -16.52
CA MET A 202 4.04 5.42 -16.44
C MET A 202 2.92 4.81 -17.28
N VAL A 203 1.69 5.31 -17.16
CA VAL A 203 0.53 4.79 -17.90
C VAL A 203 0.74 4.89 -19.41
N ARG A 204 1.28 6.01 -19.92
CA ARG A 204 1.67 6.13 -21.33
C ARG A 204 2.71 5.10 -21.75
N ARG A 205 3.70 4.81 -20.89
CA ARG A 205 4.76 3.83 -21.17
C ARG A 205 4.28 2.38 -21.13
N LEU A 206 3.13 2.09 -20.50
CA LEU A 206 2.48 0.78 -20.57
C LEU A 206 1.98 0.45 -21.98
N ASN A 207 1.82 1.45 -22.87
CA ASN A 207 1.33 1.30 -24.25
C ASN A 207 0.04 0.47 -24.32
N LEU A 208 -0.94 0.85 -23.50
CA LEU A 208 -2.21 0.15 -23.37
C LEU A 208 -3.00 0.11 -24.69
N THR A 209 -3.69 -0.97 -24.94
CA THR A 209 -4.49 -1.23 -26.14
C THR A 209 -5.97 -1.40 -25.79
N ALA A 210 -6.84 -1.49 -26.78
CA ALA A 210 -8.27 -1.76 -26.58
C ALA A 210 -8.57 -3.15 -25.99
N ASP A 211 -7.60 -4.06 -26.02
CA ASP A 211 -7.70 -5.38 -25.40
C ASP A 211 -7.30 -5.39 -23.92
N ASP A 212 -6.78 -4.25 -23.42
CA ASP A 212 -6.39 -4.10 -22.04
C ASP A 212 -7.54 -3.53 -21.19
N VAL A 213 -7.52 -3.87 -19.92
CA VAL A 213 -8.48 -3.37 -18.92
C VAL A 213 -7.69 -2.73 -17.77
N VAL A 214 -8.06 -1.53 -17.43
CA VAL A 214 -7.52 -0.80 -16.27
C VAL A 214 -8.57 -0.81 -15.17
N ILE A 215 -8.25 -1.35 -14.01
CA ILE A 215 -9.10 -1.33 -12.82
C ILE A 215 -8.44 -0.44 -11.78
N ILE A 216 -9.16 0.58 -11.29
CA ILE A 216 -8.65 1.52 -10.30
C ILE A 216 -9.36 1.24 -8.97
N ASP A 217 -8.60 0.75 -7.99
CA ASP A 217 -9.11 0.45 -6.65
C ASP A 217 -9.10 1.69 -5.74
N ARG A 218 -8.14 2.59 -5.95
CA ARG A 218 -8.08 3.90 -5.26
C ARG A 218 -7.73 4.99 -6.26
N THR A 219 -8.59 6.00 -6.34
CA THR A 219 -8.48 7.09 -7.33
C THR A 219 -7.79 8.33 -6.79
N THR A 220 -7.69 8.47 -5.46
CA THR A 220 -7.16 9.67 -4.80
C THR A 220 -5.73 10.00 -5.28
N GLY A 221 -5.56 11.19 -5.86
CA GLY A 221 -4.28 11.70 -6.32
C GLY A 221 -3.70 11.06 -7.60
N ILE A 222 -4.30 9.97 -8.10
CA ILE A 222 -3.81 9.27 -9.31
C ILE A 222 -4.90 9.05 -10.37
N GLY A 223 -6.17 9.10 -9.99
CA GLY A 223 -7.30 8.75 -10.87
C GLY A 223 -7.33 9.58 -12.15
N GLN A 224 -7.16 10.89 -12.04
CA GLN A 224 -7.11 11.80 -13.20
C GLN A 224 -5.94 11.42 -14.14
N ALA A 225 -4.75 11.25 -13.58
CA ALA A 225 -3.57 10.92 -14.38
C ALA A 225 -3.73 9.59 -15.13
N ILE A 226 -4.42 8.61 -14.55
CA ILE A 226 -4.70 7.33 -15.21
C ILE A 226 -5.74 7.54 -16.32
N LEU A 227 -6.90 8.18 -16.02
CA LEU A 227 -7.98 8.38 -16.98
C LEU A 227 -7.52 9.16 -18.22
N GLU A 228 -6.71 10.20 -18.05
CA GLU A 228 -6.20 11.02 -19.14
C GLU A 228 -5.15 10.30 -20.02
N ASN A 229 -4.53 9.22 -19.53
CA ASN A 229 -3.41 8.56 -20.18
C ASN A 229 -3.63 7.07 -20.52
N CYS A 230 -4.77 6.47 -20.16
CA CYS A 230 -5.05 5.05 -20.42
C CYS A 230 -5.35 4.73 -21.91
N GLY A 231 -5.43 5.75 -22.78
CA GLY A 231 -5.65 5.57 -24.21
C GLY A 231 -6.93 4.79 -24.53
N PRO A 232 -6.88 3.76 -25.40
CA PRO A 232 -8.06 3.00 -25.79
C PRO A 232 -8.43 1.86 -24.82
N ALA A 233 -7.72 1.67 -23.71
CA ALA A 233 -8.02 0.62 -22.74
C ALA A 233 -9.37 0.88 -22.05
N ARG A 234 -10.07 -0.19 -21.72
CA ARG A 234 -11.32 -0.09 -20.95
C ARG A 234 -11.02 0.19 -19.49
N VAL A 235 -11.76 1.10 -18.87
CA VAL A 235 -11.53 1.54 -17.49
C VAL A 235 -12.68 1.15 -16.58
N GLY A 236 -12.35 0.52 -15.46
CA GLY A 236 -13.26 0.20 -14.36
C GLY A 236 -12.83 0.84 -13.04
N ILE A 237 -13.80 1.29 -12.25
CA ILE A 237 -13.58 1.85 -10.90
C ILE A 237 -14.19 0.92 -9.87
N VAL A 238 -13.44 0.59 -8.81
CA VAL A 238 -13.95 -0.19 -7.68
C VAL A 238 -14.44 0.74 -6.56
N VAL A 239 -15.66 0.54 -6.12
CA VAL A 239 -16.28 1.31 -5.04
C VAL A 239 -16.21 0.49 -3.75
N HIS A 240 -15.18 0.75 -2.94
CA HIS A 240 -14.88 0.00 -1.72
C HIS A 240 -15.56 0.50 -0.44
N ALA A 241 -16.19 1.67 -0.50
CA ALA A 241 -16.84 2.32 0.63
C ALA A 241 -18.18 2.92 0.23
N ASP A 242 -18.84 3.59 1.17
CA ASP A 242 -20.02 4.38 0.86
C ASP A 242 -19.68 5.44 -0.20
N HIS A 243 -20.46 5.45 -1.28
CA HIS A 243 -20.15 6.29 -2.44
C HIS A 243 -20.71 7.72 -2.33
N PHE A 244 -21.51 7.99 -1.31
CA PHE A 244 -22.10 9.31 -1.03
C PHE A 244 -22.28 9.53 0.47
N SER A 245 -22.62 10.76 0.87
CA SER A 245 -22.95 11.13 2.25
C SER A 245 -24.45 11.37 2.39
N GLU A 246 -25.15 10.58 3.21
CA GLU A 246 -26.58 10.76 3.46
C GLU A 246 -26.89 12.15 4.04
N GLY A 247 -26.08 12.59 5.03
CA GLY A 247 -26.26 13.88 5.67
C GLY A 247 -25.98 15.11 4.80
N GLY A 248 -25.35 14.90 3.63
CA GLY A 248 -25.05 15.93 2.63
C GLY A 248 -25.87 15.80 1.36
N THR A 249 -26.93 14.97 1.37
CA THR A 249 -27.73 14.66 0.19
C THR A 249 -29.19 15.02 0.45
N ASP A 250 -29.84 15.70 -0.51
CA ASP A 250 -31.24 16.08 -0.49
C ASP A 250 -31.94 15.73 -1.83
N ASP A 251 -33.12 16.30 -2.09
CA ASP A 251 -33.84 15.98 -3.30
C ASP A 251 -33.21 16.52 -4.60
N ASP A 252 -32.43 17.58 -4.51
CA ASP A 252 -31.86 18.31 -5.65
C ASP A 252 -30.34 18.08 -5.77
N TYR A 253 -29.67 17.68 -4.71
CA TYR A 253 -28.21 17.58 -4.63
C TYR A 253 -27.76 16.28 -3.96
N ILE A 254 -26.67 15.70 -4.44
CA ILE A 254 -25.96 14.57 -3.82
C ILE A 254 -24.52 14.96 -3.52
N LEU A 255 -24.10 14.72 -2.27
CA LEU A 255 -22.71 14.85 -1.89
C LEU A 255 -22.01 13.50 -2.11
N TRP A 256 -21.33 13.38 -3.23
CA TRP A 256 -20.50 12.22 -3.50
C TRP A 256 -19.34 12.13 -2.50
N ASN A 257 -18.93 10.92 -2.18
CA ASN A 257 -17.74 10.71 -1.36
C ASN A 257 -16.49 11.18 -2.15
N ASN A 258 -15.66 11.99 -1.52
CA ASN A 258 -14.45 12.59 -2.12
C ASN A 258 -13.53 11.58 -2.81
N PHE A 259 -13.54 10.31 -2.37
CA PHE A 259 -12.75 9.25 -3.01
C PHE A 259 -13.21 8.94 -4.45
N TYR A 260 -14.48 9.22 -4.78
CA TYR A 260 -15.08 8.85 -6.07
C TYR A 260 -15.59 10.04 -6.89
N GLU A 261 -15.73 11.23 -6.28
CA GLU A 261 -16.35 12.40 -6.89
C GLU A 261 -15.78 12.70 -8.28
N TYR A 262 -14.44 12.75 -8.40
CA TYR A 262 -13.79 12.98 -9.69
C TYR A 262 -14.21 11.91 -10.71
N SER A 263 -14.11 10.64 -10.38
CA SER A 263 -14.45 9.53 -11.27
C SER A 263 -15.92 9.54 -11.67
N PHE A 264 -16.80 9.92 -10.74
CA PHE A 264 -18.24 10.03 -11.03
C PHE A 264 -18.58 11.21 -11.94
N SER A 265 -17.75 12.25 -11.96
CA SER A 265 -17.88 13.34 -12.93
C SER A 265 -17.42 12.96 -14.34
N GLN A 266 -16.56 11.92 -14.47
CA GLN A 266 -15.94 11.45 -15.71
C GLN A 266 -16.58 10.17 -16.28
N THR A 267 -17.90 9.98 -16.10
CA THR A 267 -18.61 8.75 -16.48
C THR A 267 -18.47 8.35 -17.95
N GLU A 268 -18.21 9.29 -18.86
CA GLU A 268 -17.97 9.03 -20.28
C GLU A 268 -16.62 8.37 -20.59
N HIS A 269 -15.69 8.42 -19.64
CA HIS A 269 -14.36 7.81 -19.74
C HIS A 269 -14.24 6.52 -18.93
N ILE A 270 -15.35 6.07 -18.31
CA ILE A 270 -15.38 4.89 -17.46
C ILE A 270 -16.37 3.88 -18.02
N ASP A 271 -15.87 2.70 -18.37
CA ASP A 271 -16.68 1.64 -18.99
C ASP A 271 -17.57 0.92 -17.99
N PHE A 272 -17.11 0.78 -16.74
CA PHE A 272 -17.87 0.09 -15.69
C PHE A 272 -17.43 0.49 -14.27
N TYR A 273 -18.37 0.32 -13.34
CA TYR A 273 -18.10 0.42 -11.90
C TYR A 273 -18.31 -0.95 -11.25
N ILE A 274 -17.51 -1.25 -10.24
CA ILE A 274 -17.63 -2.47 -9.43
C ILE A 274 -18.07 -2.09 -8.02
N THR A 275 -19.20 -2.64 -7.57
CA THR A 275 -19.69 -2.52 -6.19
C THR A 275 -19.64 -3.86 -5.48
N ALA A 276 -19.57 -3.87 -4.14
CA ALA A 276 -19.48 -5.10 -3.38
C ALA A 276 -20.83 -5.81 -3.17
N THR A 277 -21.95 -5.08 -3.29
CA THR A 277 -23.31 -5.60 -3.02
C THR A 277 -24.30 -5.12 -4.06
N ASP A 278 -25.34 -5.93 -4.28
CA ASP A 278 -26.45 -5.56 -5.17
C ASP A 278 -27.22 -4.34 -4.65
N ALA A 279 -27.35 -4.17 -3.34
CA ALA A 279 -27.97 -2.99 -2.75
C ALA A 279 -27.21 -1.71 -3.09
N GLN A 280 -25.87 -1.72 -3.02
CA GLN A 280 -25.05 -0.57 -3.42
C GLN A 280 -25.12 -0.32 -4.92
N ASN A 281 -25.11 -1.37 -5.74
CA ASN A 281 -25.28 -1.28 -7.19
C ASN A 281 -26.58 -0.56 -7.55
N GLU A 282 -27.69 -1.07 -7.04
CA GLU A 282 -29.01 -0.51 -7.34
C GLU A 282 -29.14 0.95 -6.86
N LEU A 283 -28.72 1.24 -5.62
CA LEU A 283 -28.73 2.60 -5.08
C LEU A 283 -27.88 3.55 -5.92
N MET A 284 -26.67 3.14 -6.30
CA MET A 284 -25.77 3.94 -7.12
C MET A 284 -26.36 4.27 -8.49
N ARG A 285 -26.96 3.29 -9.16
CA ARG A 285 -27.64 3.50 -10.46
C ARG A 285 -28.81 4.47 -10.33
N GLN A 286 -29.65 4.32 -9.30
CA GLN A 286 -30.77 5.23 -9.04
C GLN A 286 -30.30 6.67 -8.80
N GLN A 287 -29.24 6.85 -8.02
CA GLN A 287 -28.67 8.16 -7.73
C GLN A 287 -28.04 8.80 -8.98
N PHE A 288 -27.29 8.06 -9.77
CA PHE A 288 -26.76 8.57 -11.04
C PHE A 288 -27.87 9.02 -11.98
N LYS A 289 -28.96 8.25 -12.06
CA LYS A 289 -30.13 8.63 -12.86
C LYS A 289 -30.81 9.89 -12.33
N LYS A 290 -31.00 9.99 -11.00
CA LYS A 290 -31.65 11.13 -10.36
C LYS A 290 -30.85 12.42 -10.48
N TYR A 291 -29.55 12.37 -10.12
CA TYR A 291 -28.74 13.57 -9.96
C TYR A 291 -27.87 13.92 -11.18
N CYS A 292 -27.53 12.95 -12.00
CA CYS A 292 -26.66 13.14 -13.16
C CYS A 292 -27.39 12.91 -14.51
N GLY A 293 -28.57 12.34 -14.50
CA GLY A 293 -29.30 11.98 -15.75
C GLY A 293 -28.58 10.87 -16.54
N LYS A 294 -27.68 10.11 -15.92
CA LYS A 294 -26.86 9.07 -16.56
C LYS A 294 -27.19 7.69 -16.00
N GLU A 295 -26.96 6.66 -16.80
CA GLU A 295 -27.07 5.25 -16.37
C GLU A 295 -25.72 4.56 -16.55
N PRO A 296 -24.85 4.57 -15.53
CA PRO A 296 -23.54 3.90 -15.60
C PRO A 296 -23.71 2.37 -15.62
N HIS A 297 -22.76 1.70 -16.28
CA HIS A 297 -22.67 0.25 -16.18
C HIS A 297 -22.05 -0.13 -14.83
N VAL A 298 -22.86 -0.69 -13.92
CA VAL A 298 -22.44 -1.11 -12.58
C VAL A 298 -22.55 -2.62 -12.46
N VAL A 299 -21.46 -3.27 -11.99
CA VAL A 299 -21.39 -4.71 -11.81
C VAL A 299 -21.20 -5.02 -10.33
N THR A 300 -21.96 -5.96 -9.78
CA THR A 300 -21.75 -6.45 -8.41
C THR A 300 -20.71 -7.55 -8.41
N ILE A 301 -19.61 -7.34 -7.68
CA ILE A 301 -18.58 -8.34 -7.41
C ILE A 301 -18.32 -8.34 -5.91
N PRO A 302 -18.84 -9.32 -5.14
CA PRO A 302 -18.61 -9.40 -3.71
C PRO A 302 -17.11 -9.45 -3.36
N VAL A 303 -16.70 -8.75 -2.31
CA VAL A 303 -15.34 -8.80 -1.79
C VAL A 303 -15.13 -10.12 -1.06
N GLY A 304 -14.12 -10.86 -1.42
CA GLY A 304 -13.74 -12.11 -0.79
C GLY A 304 -13.56 -13.24 -1.80
N SER A 305 -12.94 -14.30 -1.32
CA SER A 305 -12.74 -15.55 -2.07
C SER A 305 -12.89 -16.72 -1.13
N LEU A 306 -13.47 -17.80 -1.62
CA LEU A 306 -13.50 -19.09 -0.97
C LEU A 306 -12.52 -20.02 -1.70
N ASP A 307 -11.25 -19.91 -1.35
CA ASP A 307 -10.21 -20.76 -1.94
C ASP A 307 -10.26 -22.17 -1.37
N GLU A 308 -10.51 -22.27 -0.06
CA GLU A 308 -10.67 -23.51 0.68
C GLU A 308 -11.81 -23.39 1.68
N LEU A 309 -12.67 -24.41 1.74
CA LEU A 309 -13.65 -24.53 2.81
C LEU A 309 -12.91 -25.01 4.07
N LYS A 310 -12.79 -24.13 5.04
CA LYS A 310 -12.20 -24.46 6.34
C LYS A 310 -13.33 -24.79 7.32
N TYR A 311 -13.30 -26.00 7.86
CA TYR A 311 -14.20 -26.43 8.90
C TYR A 311 -13.45 -26.42 10.24
N ALA A 312 -14.17 -26.09 11.32
CA ALA A 312 -13.59 -26.20 12.65
C ALA A 312 -13.39 -27.67 13.02
N ASP A 313 -12.20 -28.03 13.45
CA ASP A 313 -11.89 -29.41 13.92
C ASP A 313 -12.45 -29.67 15.30
N GLU A 314 -12.78 -28.62 16.06
CA GLU A 314 -13.34 -28.71 17.41
C GLU A 314 -14.72 -28.06 17.49
N PRO A 315 -15.58 -28.53 18.45
CA PRO A 315 -16.86 -27.89 18.71
C PRO A 315 -16.69 -26.43 19.13
N ARG A 316 -17.56 -25.57 18.64
CA ARG A 316 -17.57 -24.16 19.04
C ARG A 316 -17.76 -24.05 20.57
N LYS A 317 -16.90 -23.23 21.20
CA LYS A 317 -17.08 -22.89 22.61
C LYS A 317 -18.41 -22.15 22.78
N ARG A 318 -19.25 -22.67 23.69
CA ARG A 318 -20.54 -22.07 23.97
C ARG A 318 -20.38 -20.68 24.58
N HIS A 319 -21.25 -19.74 24.25
CA HIS A 319 -21.25 -18.36 24.74
C HIS A 319 -19.92 -17.60 24.45
N SER A 320 -19.22 -17.97 23.40
CA SER A 320 -18.00 -17.28 22.94
C SER A 320 -18.34 -16.37 21.77
N LEU A 321 -17.94 -15.11 21.89
CA LEU A 321 -18.02 -14.08 20.88
C LEU A 321 -16.62 -13.75 20.38
N ILE A 322 -16.52 -13.39 19.11
CA ILE A 322 -15.28 -12.95 18.50
C ILE A 322 -15.54 -11.73 17.63
N THR A 323 -14.64 -10.75 17.65
CA THR A 323 -14.59 -9.67 16.68
C THR A 323 -13.16 -9.51 16.17
N ALA A 324 -13.03 -9.18 14.87
CA ALA A 324 -11.76 -8.91 14.24
C ALA A 324 -11.89 -7.64 13.39
N SER A 325 -11.23 -6.56 13.80
CA SER A 325 -11.26 -5.30 13.09
C SER A 325 -10.10 -4.40 13.52
N ARG A 326 -9.82 -3.33 12.75
CA ARG A 326 -9.03 -2.22 13.25
C ARG A 326 -9.74 -1.61 14.48
N LEU A 327 -9.01 -1.36 15.57
CA LEU A 327 -9.56 -0.73 16.77
C LEU A 327 -9.60 0.78 16.55
N ALA A 328 -10.70 1.28 16.04
CA ALA A 328 -10.95 2.68 15.76
C ALA A 328 -12.39 3.02 16.15
N ALA A 329 -12.65 4.29 16.49
CA ALA A 329 -13.93 4.75 17.03
C ALA A 329 -15.14 4.33 16.17
N GLU A 330 -14.99 4.35 14.85
CA GLU A 330 -16.04 3.93 13.90
C GLU A 330 -16.39 2.43 13.94
N LYS A 331 -15.63 1.60 14.68
CA LYS A 331 -15.89 0.17 14.85
C LYS A 331 -16.68 -0.15 16.12
N HIS A 332 -16.85 0.85 16.98
CA HIS A 332 -17.68 0.75 18.21
C HIS A 332 -17.36 -0.49 19.05
N CYS A 333 -16.09 -0.86 19.18
CA CYS A 333 -15.68 -1.98 20.02
C CYS A 333 -16.01 -1.75 21.50
N ASP A 334 -16.05 -0.50 21.95
CA ASP A 334 -16.54 -0.06 23.26
C ASP A 334 -17.98 -0.50 23.53
N TRP A 335 -18.90 -0.28 22.59
CA TRP A 335 -20.29 -0.72 22.69
C TRP A 335 -20.42 -2.24 22.77
N LEU A 336 -19.58 -2.95 22.01
CA LEU A 336 -19.57 -4.42 22.07
C LEU A 336 -19.14 -4.91 23.46
N VAL A 337 -18.10 -4.30 24.04
CA VAL A 337 -17.65 -4.62 25.41
C VAL A 337 -18.75 -4.33 26.42
N GLU A 338 -19.39 -3.16 26.38
CA GLU A 338 -20.52 -2.82 27.27
C GLU A 338 -21.67 -3.80 27.14
N ALA A 339 -22.01 -4.20 25.92
CA ALA A 339 -23.08 -5.18 25.68
C ALA A 339 -22.76 -6.55 26.30
N VAL A 340 -21.49 -6.99 26.19
CA VAL A 340 -21.03 -8.26 26.80
C VAL A 340 -21.03 -8.18 28.33
N VAL A 341 -20.65 -7.04 28.91
CA VAL A 341 -20.74 -6.79 30.37
C VAL A 341 -22.16 -7.01 30.86
N LYS A 342 -23.17 -6.39 30.21
CA LYS A 342 -24.57 -6.55 30.54
C LYS A 342 -25.06 -8.00 30.36
N ALA A 343 -24.67 -8.64 29.25
CA ALA A 343 -25.04 -10.02 28.99
C ALA A 343 -24.49 -11.00 30.04
N LYS A 344 -23.35 -10.70 30.66
CA LYS A 344 -22.72 -11.52 31.69
C LYS A 344 -23.59 -11.68 32.97
N GLU A 345 -24.49 -10.74 33.23
CA GLU A 345 -25.46 -10.84 34.33
C GLU A 345 -26.40 -12.05 34.14
N SER A 346 -26.76 -12.36 32.88
CA SER A 346 -27.68 -13.47 32.57
C SER A 346 -26.93 -14.69 32.05
N VAL A 347 -25.73 -14.54 31.51
CA VAL A 347 -24.88 -15.59 30.92
C VAL A 347 -23.45 -15.43 31.50
N PRO A 348 -23.22 -15.98 32.73
CA PRO A 348 -21.95 -15.72 33.45
C PRO A 348 -20.69 -16.23 32.73
N ASP A 349 -20.82 -17.25 31.87
CA ASP A 349 -19.74 -17.87 31.10
C ASP A 349 -19.51 -17.23 29.71
N ILE A 350 -20.20 -16.11 29.39
CA ILE A 350 -19.98 -15.40 28.15
C ILE A 350 -18.56 -14.84 28.10
N SER A 351 -17.90 -14.99 26.96
CA SER A 351 -16.56 -14.47 26.68
C SER A 351 -16.51 -13.71 25.37
N LEU A 352 -15.59 -12.73 25.26
CA LEU A 352 -15.36 -11.95 24.05
C LEU A 352 -13.86 -11.90 23.77
N ASP A 353 -13.49 -12.35 22.58
CA ASP A 353 -12.13 -12.27 22.06
C ASP A 353 -12.09 -11.17 20.99
N ILE A 354 -11.20 -10.17 21.15
CA ILE A 354 -11.03 -9.03 20.23
C ILE A 354 -9.67 -9.16 19.53
N TYR A 355 -9.70 -9.25 18.20
CA TYR A 355 -8.51 -9.31 17.35
C TYR A 355 -8.36 -8.00 16.59
N GLY A 356 -7.24 -7.28 16.81
CA GLY A 356 -6.93 -6.05 16.08
C GLY A 356 -6.02 -5.11 16.84
N LYS A 357 -5.63 -4.03 16.15
CA LYS A 357 -4.85 -2.90 16.69
C LYS A 357 -5.46 -1.58 16.23
N GLY A 358 -5.23 -0.51 16.97
CA GLY A 358 -5.64 0.83 16.57
C GLY A 358 -5.63 1.86 17.69
N SER A 359 -6.03 3.07 17.35
CA SER A 359 -6.03 4.22 18.29
C SER A 359 -6.95 4.03 19.49
N ASP A 360 -7.93 3.12 19.40
CA ASP A 360 -8.97 2.92 20.42
C ASP A 360 -8.71 1.70 21.33
N GLU A 361 -7.48 1.18 21.29
CA GLU A 361 -7.06 0.00 22.07
C GLU A 361 -7.22 0.22 23.58
N ALA A 362 -6.88 1.43 24.07
CA ALA A 362 -7.02 1.78 25.47
C ALA A 362 -8.48 1.80 25.95
N ASN A 363 -9.42 2.26 25.13
CA ASN A 363 -10.84 2.31 25.44
C ASN A 363 -11.49 0.93 25.40
N SER A 364 -11.02 0.06 24.52
CA SER A 364 -11.48 -1.33 24.37
C SER A 364 -11.00 -2.23 25.53
N SER A 365 -9.94 -1.85 26.25
CA SER A 365 -9.34 -2.61 27.38
C SER A 365 -9.89 -2.22 28.74
N ALA A 366 -10.60 -1.11 28.87
CA ALA A 366 -11.03 -0.56 30.16
C ALA A 366 -12.25 -1.35 30.70
N GLY A 367 -11.99 -2.37 31.50
CA GLY A 367 -13.01 -2.89 32.43
C GLY A 367 -13.33 -4.38 32.44
N LEU A 368 -12.63 -5.23 31.67
CA LEU A 368 -12.84 -6.68 31.67
C LEU A 368 -11.53 -7.43 31.45
N ALA A 369 -11.49 -8.70 31.93
CA ALA A 369 -10.53 -9.68 31.43
C ALA A 369 -10.84 -9.99 29.94
N VAL A 370 -10.62 -9.00 29.08
CA VAL A 370 -10.72 -9.11 27.63
C VAL A 370 -9.33 -9.50 27.16
N MET A 371 -9.21 -10.64 26.53
CA MET A 371 -7.97 -11.06 25.92
C MET A 371 -7.86 -10.34 24.55
N ILE A 372 -7.19 -9.19 24.53
CA ILE A 372 -6.83 -8.53 23.28
C ILE A 372 -5.62 -9.27 22.73
N MET A 373 -5.81 -10.07 21.69
CA MET A 373 -4.69 -10.64 20.95
C MET A 373 -4.29 -9.66 19.83
N CYS A 374 -3.16 -9.01 20.05
CA CYS A 374 -2.48 -8.26 19.00
C CYS A 374 -1.84 -9.26 18.02
N ILE A 375 -2.36 -9.36 16.82
CA ILE A 375 -1.74 -10.08 15.70
C ILE A 375 -0.93 -9.07 14.87
#